data_bd4cd884584e1d05f948048e17a7934d
#
_entry.id   bd4cd884584e1d05f948048e17a7934d
#
_cell.length_a   1.000
_cell.length_b   1.000
_cell.length_c   1.000
_cell.angle_alpha   90.00
_cell.angle_beta   90.00
_cell.angle_gamma   90.00
#
_symmetry.space_group_name_H-M   'P 1'
#
loop_
_entity.id
_entity.type
_entity.pdbx_description
1 polymer ?
#
loop_
_entity_poly.entity_id
_entity_poly.type
_entity_poly.pdbx_seq_one_letter_code
_entity_poly.pdbx_strand_id
1 'polypeptide(L)'
;MLCDEATSALDPQTTGSILELLRDINQTLGLTILLITHEMEVVKSICHRVSLISDGELVEEADVGDFFTAPGTQLGREFLNDFLQLEPPKGLVERLEAEPGEHTHPVVRLAFSGDAVSTPLISRLARDCEVDVSILQAKVESIQERTLG
;
A
#
# COMPACT_ATOMS: atom_id res chain seq x y z
N MET A 1 0.03 8.41 24.76
CA MET A 1 -0.02 6.96 25.12
C MET A 1 0.97 6.24 24.22
N LEU A 2 1.70 5.25 24.74
CA LEU A 2 2.62 4.42 23.96
C LEU A 2 2.05 2.99 23.89
N CYS A 3 1.97 2.45 22.70
CA CYS A 3 1.54 1.09 22.41
C CYS A 3 2.64 0.41 21.60
N ASP A 4 3.22 -0.64 22.16
CA ASP A 4 4.27 -1.42 21.51
C ASP A 4 3.70 -2.77 21.10
N GLU A 5 3.68 -3.04 19.80
CA GLU A 5 3.13 -4.26 19.17
C GLU A 5 1.80 -4.75 19.76
N ALA A 6 0.88 -3.84 20.05
CA ALA A 6 -0.37 -4.13 20.77
C ALA A 6 -1.31 -5.11 20.05
N THR A 7 -1.08 -5.39 18.78
CA THR A 7 -1.92 -6.24 17.92
C THR A 7 -1.24 -7.50 17.41
N SER A 8 0.09 -7.64 17.58
CA SER A 8 0.90 -8.67 16.92
C SER A 8 0.55 -10.13 17.28
N ALA A 9 -0.11 -10.36 18.42
CA ALA A 9 -0.50 -11.69 18.88
C ALA A 9 -2.02 -11.93 18.87
N LEU A 10 -2.78 -11.05 18.21
CA LEU A 10 -4.24 -11.10 18.21
C LEU A 10 -4.78 -11.65 16.88
N ASP A 11 -5.97 -12.25 16.94
CA ASP A 11 -6.71 -12.60 15.74
C ASP A 11 -7.26 -11.32 15.05
N PRO A 12 -7.58 -11.36 13.75
CA PRO A 12 -7.99 -10.18 13.00
C PRO A 12 -9.23 -9.46 13.56
N GLN A 13 -10.17 -10.20 14.16
CA GLN A 13 -11.39 -9.63 14.72
C GLN A 13 -11.06 -8.84 16.01
N THR A 14 -10.24 -9.41 16.86
CA THR A 14 -9.79 -8.76 18.11
C THR A 14 -8.90 -7.54 17.77
N THR A 15 -8.01 -7.66 16.78
CA THR A 15 -7.23 -6.53 16.27
C THR A 15 -8.14 -5.36 15.87
N GLY A 16 -9.17 -5.61 15.05
CA GLY A 16 -10.13 -4.58 14.66
C GLY A 16 -10.76 -3.86 15.84
N SER A 17 -11.22 -4.61 16.84
CA SER A 17 -11.85 -4.04 18.05
C SER A 17 -10.89 -3.18 18.87
N ILE A 18 -9.62 -3.59 19.00
CA ILE A 18 -8.59 -2.79 19.69
C ILE A 18 -8.28 -1.50 18.92
N LEU A 19 -8.19 -1.57 17.60
CA LEU A 19 -7.94 -0.38 16.77
C LEU A 19 -9.10 0.62 16.83
N GLU A 20 -10.35 0.16 16.85
CA GLU A 20 -11.51 1.01 17.07
C GLU A 20 -11.47 1.69 18.45
N LEU A 21 -11.16 0.93 19.51
CA LEU A 21 -10.99 1.47 20.85
C LEU A 21 -9.89 2.54 20.92
N LEU A 22 -8.73 2.31 20.27
CA LEU A 22 -7.65 3.29 20.22
C LEU A 22 -8.07 4.57 19.48
N ARG A 23 -8.83 4.43 18.41
CA ARG A 23 -9.40 5.57 17.68
C ARG A 23 -10.37 6.38 18.56
N ASP A 24 -11.28 5.70 19.27
CA ASP A 24 -12.23 6.33 20.16
C ASP A 24 -11.54 7.08 21.31
N ILE A 25 -10.51 6.49 21.89
CA ILE A 25 -9.67 7.12 22.93
C ILE A 25 -9.00 8.36 22.39
N ASN A 26 -8.37 8.26 21.20
CA ASN A 26 -7.71 9.40 20.56
C ASN A 26 -8.69 10.56 20.34
N GLN A 27 -9.87 10.26 19.77
CA GLN A 27 -10.87 11.28 19.43
C GLN A 27 -11.54 11.87 20.68
N THR A 28 -11.93 11.03 21.65
CA THR A 28 -12.68 11.46 22.81
C THR A 28 -11.82 12.22 23.82
N LEU A 29 -10.60 11.76 24.04
CA LEU A 29 -9.70 12.32 25.05
C LEU A 29 -8.63 13.28 24.44
N GLY A 30 -8.56 13.41 23.13
CA GLY A 30 -7.56 14.23 22.45
C GLY A 30 -6.12 13.77 22.70
N LEU A 31 -5.91 12.50 22.99
CA LEU A 31 -4.60 11.95 23.35
C LEU A 31 -3.78 11.63 22.09
N THR A 32 -2.52 12.06 22.07
CA THR A 32 -1.56 11.56 21.10
C THR A 32 -1.18 10.13 21.45
N ILE A 33 -1.31 9.21 20.48
CA ILE A 33 -0.96 7.81 20.61
C ILE A 33 0.24 7.54 19.70
N LEU A 34 1.33 7.04 20.29
CA LEU A 34 2.45 6.48 19.55
C LEU A 34 2.29 4.96 19.50
N LEU A 35 2.17 4.43 18.30
CA LEU A 35 2.01 3.01 18.05
C LEU A 35 3.26 2.48 17.35
N ILE A 36 3.89 1.46 17.94
CA ILE A 36 5.01 0.74 17.34
C ILE A 36 4.45 -0.55 16.76
N THR A 37 4.61 -0.76 15.48
CA THR A 37 4.14 -1.94 14.77
C THR A 37 4.89 -2.15 13.46
N HIS A 38 4.97 -3.39 13.02
CA HIS A 38 5.40 -3.76 11.66
C HIS A 38 4.20 -4.10 10.75
N GLU A 39 2.97 -4.00 11.25
CA GLU A 39 1.74 -4.32 10.53
C GLU A 39 1.25 -3.11 9.72
N MET A 40 1.53 -3.07 8.43
CA MET A 40 1.14 -1.96 7.55
C MET A 40 -0.38 -1.76 7.46
N GLU A 41 -1.18 -2.83 7.62
CA GLU A 41 -2.64 -2.73 7.70
C GLU A 41 -3.10 -1.91 8.92
N VAL A 42 -2.41 -2.06 10.05
CA VAL A 42 -2.67 -1.27 11.26
C VAL A 42 -2.32 0.19 11.01
N VAL A 43 -1.13 0.46 10.45
CA VAL A 43 -0.70 1.83 10.10
C VAL A 43 -1.72 2.50 9.17
N LYS A 44 -2.11 1.81 8.11
CA LYS A 44 -3.11 2.29 7.12
C LYS A 44 -4.46 2.63 7.76
N SER A 45 -4.90 1.80 8.73
CA SER A 45 -6.25 1.89 9.27
C SER A 45 -6.46 3.03 10.26
N ILE A 46 -5.50 3.30 11.15
CA ILE A 46 -5.74 4.25 12.25
C ILE A 46 -4.70 5.36 12.39
N CYS A 47 -3.50 5.23 11.81
CA CYS A 47 -2.45 6.22 11.97
C CYS A 47 -2.67 7.43 11.07
N HIS A 48 -2.32 8.64 11.56
CA HIS A 48 -2.32 9.86 10.78
C HIS A 48 -0.94 10.11 10.15
N ARG A 49 0.12 9.74 10.88
CA ARG A 49 1.52 9.91 10.47
C ARG A 49 2.28 8.61 10.65
N VAL A 50 3.32 8.44 9.85
CA VAL A 50 4.27 7.33 9.88
C VAL A 50 5.67 7.87 10.14
N SER A 51 6.40 7.16 11.00
CA SER A 51 7.83 7.34 11.19
C SER A 51 8.51 6.00 10.94
N LEU A 52 9.24 5.88 9.83
CA LEU A 52 9.99 4.69 9.47
C LEU A 52 11.35 4.69 10.14
N ILE A 53 11.63 3.64 10.89
CA ILE A 53 12.90 3.46 11.62
C ILE A 53 13.63 2.25 11.06
N SER A 54 14.94 2.41 10.83
CA SER A 54 15.85 1.32 10.46
C SER A 54 17.18 1.51 11.17
N ASP A 55 17.73 0.43 11.69
CA ASP A 55 19.00 0.43 12.43
C ASP A 55 19.09 1.46 13.58
N GLY A 56 17.92 1.76 14.19
CA GLY A 56 17.82 2.74 15.28
C GLY A 56 17.76 4.21 14.82
N GLU A 57 17.76 4.47 13.52
CA GLU A 57 17.66 5.82 12.96
C GLU A 57 16.29 6.07 12.33
N LEU A 58 15.80 7.30 12.44
CA LEU A 58 14.60 7.75 11.75
C LEU A 58 14.92 7.98 10.27
N VAL A 59 14.40 7.13 9.39
CA VAL A 59 14.69 7.16 7.94
C VAL A 59 13.69 8.04 7.20
N GLU A 60 12.42 8.00 7.58
CA GLU A 60 11.36 8.76 6.91
C GLU A 60 10.26 9.11 7.90
N GLU A 61 9.67 10.30 7.73
CA GLU A 61 8.47 10.73 8.43
C GLU A 61 7.53 11.41 7.44
N ALA A 62 6.28 10.95 7.40
CA ALA A 62 5.27 11.46 6.47
C ALA A 62 3.85 11.30 7.01
N ASP A 63 2.89 12.00 6.42
CA ASP A 63 1.48 11.66 6.58
C ASP A 63 1.21 10.28 5.96
N VAL A 64 0.32 9.48 6.57
CA VAL A 64 0.04 8.12 6.12
C VAL A 64 -0.37 8.11 4.64
N GLY A 65 -1.24 9.00 4.21
CA GLY A 65 -1.66 9.09 2.82
C GLY A 65 -0.50 9.35 1.86
N ASP A 66 0.43 10.22 2.22
CA ASP A 66 1.60 10.54 1.39
C ASP A 66 2.61 9.38 1.37
N PHE A 67 2.86 8.75 2.53
CA PHE A 67 3.72 7.57 2.61
C PHE A 67 3.25 6.43 1.69
N PHE A 68 1.96 6.14 1.70
CA PHE A 68 1.40 5.05 0.88
C PHE A 68 1.27 5.40 -0.61
N THR A 69 1.29 6.68 -0.99
CA THR A 69 1.19 7.10 -2.40
C THR A 69 2.54 7.39 -3.04
N ALA A 70 3.45 8.01 -2.30
CA ALA A 70 4.73 8.49 -2.82
C ALA A 70 5.80 8.54 -1.71
N PRO A 71 6.27 7.39 -1.20
CA PRO A 71 7.31 7.36 -0.18
C PRO A 71 8.57 8.06 -0.65
N GLY A 72 9.13 8.88 0.22
CA GLY A 72 10.29 9.72 -0.08
C GLY A 72 11.60 8.94 -0.17
N THR A 73 11.72 7.85 0.58
CA THR A 73 12.95 7.06 0.68
C THR A 73 12.89 5.76 -0.11
N GLN A 74 14.06 5.18 -0.37
CA GLN A 74 14.17 3.86 -0.99
C GLN A 74 13.56 2.78 -0.08
N LEU A 75 13.85 2.83 1.22
CA LEU A 75 13.31 1.89 2.19
C LEU A 75 11.78 1.97 2.29
N GLY A 76 11.21 3.18 2.30
CA GLY A 76 9.76 3.37 2.26
C GLY A 76 9.13 2.75 1.02
N ARG A 77 9.76 2.88 -0.15
CA ARG A 77 9.31 2.23 -1.40
C ARG A 77 9.37 0.70 -1.32
N GLU A 78 10.41 0.13 -0.71
CA GLU A 78 10.54 -1.30 -0.50
C GLU A 78 9.42 -1.83 0.40
N PHE A 79 9.19 -1.19 1.55
CA PHE A 79 8.07 -1.53 2.44
C PHE A 79 6.71 -1.47 1.74
N LEU A 80 6.49 -0.42 0.96
CA LEU A 80 5.23 -0.26 0.22
C LEU A 80 5.07 -1.34 -0.87
N ASN A 81 6.14 -1.66 -1.60
CA ASN A 81 6.12 -2.72 -2.60
C ASN A 81 5.75 -4.07 -2.01
N ASP A 82 6.35 -4.42 -0.87
CA ASP A 82 6.07 -5.67 -0.17
C ASP A 82 4.62 -5.70 0.33
N PHE A 83 4.15 -4.62 0.93
CA PHE A 83 2.78 -4.50 1.42
C PHE A 83 1.74 -4.62 0.31
N LEU A 84 1.92 -3.90 -0.79
CA LEU A 84 1.01 -3.91 -1.93
C LEU A 84 1.18 -5.17 -2.79
N GLN A 85 2.16 -6.02 -2.50
CA GLN A 85 2.48 -7.20 -3.29
C GLN A 85 2.65 -6.86 -4.78
N LEU A 86 3.39 -5.77 -5.03
CA LEU A 86 3.57 -5.23 -6.38
C LEU A 86 4.51 -6.08 -7.25
N GLU A 87 5.14 -7.10 -6.70
CA GLU A 87 5.93 -8.03 -7.47
C GLU A 87 5.02 -8.94 -8.31
N PRO A 88 5.39 -9.19 -9.56
CA PRO A 88 4.65 -10.13 -10.40
C PRO A 88 4.67 -11.53 -9.76
N PRO A 89 3.59 -12.33 -9.92
CA PRO A 89 3.59 -13.71 -9.45
C PRO A 89 4.80 -14.48 -9.97
N LYS A 90 5.44 -15.31 -9.12
CA LYS A 90 6.66 -16.06 -9.49
C LYS A 90 6.51 -16.83 -10.80
N GLY A 91 5.39 -17.52 -11.00
CA GLY A 91 5.13 -18.23 -12.24
C GLY A 91 4.97 -17.33 -13.49
N LEU A 92 4.73 -16.03 -13.32
CA LEU A 92 4.77 -15.07 -14.42
C LEU A 92 6.21 -14.63 -14.68
N VAL A 93 6.98 -14.33 -13.63
CA VAL A 93 8.40 -13.93 -13.76
C VAL A 93 9.21 -14.99 -14.48
N GLU A 94 9.00 -16.28 -14.18
CA GLU A 94 9.67 -17.41 -14.85
C GLU A 94 9.38 -17.52 -16.35
N ARG A 95 8.30 -16.88 -16.81
CA ARG A 95 7.88 -16.87 -18.23
C ARG A 95 8.26 -15.58 -18.95
N LEU A 96 8.81 -14.58 -18.23
CA LEU A 96 9.29 -13.36 -18.85
C LEU A 96 10.58 -13.64 -19.63
N GLU A 97 10.59 -13.28 -20.89
CA GLU A 97 11.77 -13.37 -21.75
C GLU A 97 12.55 -12.05 -21.70
N ALA A 98 13.87 -12.14 -21.71
CA ALA A 98 14.74 -10.97 -21.64
C ALA A 98 14.70 -10.12 -22.93
N GLU A 99 14.39 -10.74 -24.06
CA GLU A 99 14.30 -10.07 -25.36
C GLU A 99 12.94 -10.33 -26.02
N PRO A 100 12.33 -9.31 -26.65
CA PRO A 100 11.04 -9.48 -27.33
C PRO A 100 11.21 -10.37 -28.58
N GLY A 101 10.37 -11.40 -28.68
CA GLY A 101 10.23 -12.26 -29.86
C GLY A 101 8.96 -11.94 -30.66
N GLU A 102 8.76 -12.61 -31.80
CA GLU A 102 7.61 -12.38 -32.69
C GLU A 102 6.23 -12.63 -32.03
N HIS A 103 6.20 -13.44 -30.96
CA HIS A 103 4.96 -13.81 -30.22
C HIS A 103 4.97 -13.37 -28.75
N THR A 104 5.86 -12.47 -28.39
CA THR A 104 5.92 -11.93 -27.01
C THR A 104 5.06 -10.69 -26.89
N HIS A 105 4.42 -10.53 -25.74
CA HIS A 105 3.64 -9.36 -25.39
C HIS A 105 4.27 -8.66 -24.17
N PRO A 106 4.29 -7.32 -24.13
CA PRO A 106 4.82 -6.60 -22.99
C PRO A 106 3.95 -6.84 -21.76
N VAL A 107 4.59 -7.04 -20.61
CA VAL A 107 3.92 -7.02 -19.30
C VAL A 107 4.18 -5.66 -18.67
N VAL A 108 3.13 -4.94 -18.38
CA VAL A 108 3.20 -3.57 -17.84
C VAL A 108 2.51 -3.55 -16.50
N ARG A 109 3.17 -2.95 -15.50
CA ARG A 109 2.56 -2.62 -14.23
C ARG A 109 2.08 -1.18 -14.26
N LEU A 110 0.82 -0.98 -13.90
CA LEU A 110 0.22 0.33 -13.76
C LEU A 110 -0.13 0.56 -12.29
N ALA A 111 0.26 1.70 -11.74
CA ALA A 111 -0.14 2.13 -10.41
C ALA A 111 -0.88 3.46 -10.51
N PHE A 112 -2.02 3.56 -9.85
CA PHE A 112 -2.87 4.74 -9.86
C PHE A 112 -3.07 5.26 -8.45
N SER A 113 -3.23 6.56 -8.31
CA SER A 113 -3.59 7.19 -7.04
C SER A 113 -4.57 8.34 -7.26
N GLY A 114 -5.35 8.64 -6.24
CA GLY A 114 -6.32 9.73 -6.27
C GLY A 114 -7.40 9.54 -7.34
N ASP A 115 -7.73 10.60 -8.05
CA ASP A 115 -8.82 10.63 -9.04
C ASP A 115 -8.60 9.66 -10.22
N ALA A 116 -7.35 9.28 -10.49
CA ALA A 116 -7.03 8.34 -11.56
C ALA A 116 -7.66 6.95 -11.34
N VAL A 117 -7.87 6.55 -10.08
CA VAL A 117 -8.49 5.26 -9.74
C VAL A 117 -9.95 5.19 -10.20
N SER A 118 -10.66 6.31 -10.16
CA SER A 118 -12.06 6.42 -10.61
C SER A 118 -12.22 6.53 -12.13
N THR A 119 -11.11 6.71 -12.85
CA THR A 119 -11.13 6.88 -14.30
C THR A 119 -11.03 5.50 -14.99
N PRO A 120 -11.84 5.21 -16.03
CA PRO A 120 -11.78 3.92 -16.73
C PRO A 120 -10.53 3.85 -17.66
N LEU A 121 -9.34 3.89 -17.05
CA LEU A 121 -8.08 4.06 -17.76
C LEU A 121 -7.78 2.89 -18.69
N ILE A 122 -7.99 1.66 -18.25
CA ILE A 122 -7.74 0.44 -19.06
C ILE A 122 -8.63 0.47 -20.31
N SER A 123 -9.91 0.83 -20.17
CA SER A 123 -10.82 0.93 -21.29
C SER A 123 -10.46 2.07 -22.25
N ARG A 124 -9.87 3.15 -21.72
CA ARG A 124 -9.36 4.26 -22.55
C ARG A 124 -8.11 3.83 -23.32
N LEU A 125 -7.15 3.22 -22.64
CA LEU A 125 -5.93 2.70 -23.29
C LEU A 125 -6.28 1.75 -24.43
N ALA A 126 -7.20 0.80 -24.19
CA ALA A 126 -7.62 -0.17 -25.22
C ALA A 126 -8.21 0.53 -26.44
N ARG A 127 -9.04 1.56 -26.24
CA ARG A 127 -9.68 2.31 -27.35
C ARG A 127 -8.73 3.30 -28.04
N ASP A 128 -7.99 4.08 -27.25
CA ASP A 128 -7.21 5.20 -27.76
C ASP A 128 -5.90 4.74 -28.42
N CYS A 129 -5.37 3.59 -27.94
CA CYS A 129 -4.16 2.98 -28.47
C CYS A 129 -4.42 1.74 -29.36
N GLU A 130 -5.68 1.33 -29.52
CA GLU A 130 -6.09 0.17 -30.32
C GLU A 130 -5.35 -1.13 -29.89
N VAL A 131 -5.19 -1.32 -28.56
CA VAL A 131 -4.50 -2.46 -27.98
C VAL A 131 -5.45 -3.36 -27.21
N ASP A 132 -5.24 -4.67 -27.32
CA ASP A 132 -5.92 -5.63 -26.45
C ASP A 132 -5.19 -5.73 -25.11
N VAL A 133 -5.94 -5.62 -24.02
CA VAL A 133 -5.42 -5.65 -22.66
C VAL A 133 -5.94 -6.87 -21.92
N SER A 134 -5.00 -7.69 -21.40
CA SER A 134 -5.31 -8.79 -20.49
C SER A 134 -4.85 -8.44 -19.07
N ILE A 135 -5.78 -8.44 -18.14
CA ILE A 135 -5.45 -8.16 -16.72
C ILE A 135 -5.00 -9.47 -16.07
N LEU A 136 -3.74 -9.54 -15.69
CA LEU A 136 -3.15 -10.70 -15.01
C LEU A 136 -3.34 -10.65 -13.50
N GLN A 137 -3.27 -9.43 -12.93
CA GLN A 137 -3.49 -9.17 -11.51
C GLN A 137 -4.01 -7.75 -11.33
N ALA A 138 -4.91 -7.54 -10.40
CA ALA A 138 -5.36 -6.21 -9.99
C ALA A 138 -5.55 -6.16 -8.47
N LYS A 139 -5.16 -5.06 -7.85
CA LYS A 139 -5.39 -4.76 -6.44
C LYS A 139 -5.83 -3.31 -6.31
N VAL A 140 -6.87 -3.07 -5.53
CA VAL A 140 -7.35 -1.72 -5.21
C VAL A 140 -7.32 -1.58 -3.70
N GLU A 141 -6.66 -0.55 -3.20
CA GLU A 141 -6.54 -0.26 -1.78
C GLU A 141 -7.11 1.12 -1.47
N SER A 142 -7.81 1.22 -0.36
CA SER A 142 -8.26 2.50 0.18
C SER A 142 -7.47 2.83 1.44
N ILE A 143 -6.88 4.01 1.46
CA ILE A 143 -6.07 4.49 2.58
C ILE A 143 -6.70 5.79 3.04
N GLN A 144 -7.44 5.73 4.14
CA GLN A 144 -8.27 6.81 4.63
C GLN A 144 -9.24 7.29 3.53
N GLU A 145 -9.15 8.57 3.11
CA GLU A 145 -9.96 9.13 2.02
C GLU A 145 -9.31 9.00 0.64
N ARG A 146 -8.11 8.40 0.55
CA ARG A 146 -7.37 8.24 -0.71
C ARG A 146 -7.46 6.79 -1.18
N THR A 147 -7.69 6.59 -2.47
CA THR A 147 -7.73 5.27 -3.11
C THR A 147 -6.48 5.06 -3.97
N LEU A 148 -5.89 3.86 -3.87
CA LEU A 148 -4.77 3.39 -4.69
C LEU A 148 -5.22 2.20 -5.52
N GLY A 149 -4.76 2.10 -6.76
CA GLY A 149 -5.05 0.98 -7.65
C GLY A 149 -3.93 0.72 -8.66
#